data_5f27d3a73cbc2e585296dbc19beae1d3
#
_entry.id   5f27d3a73cbc2e585296dbc19beae1d3
#
_cell.length_a   1.000
_cell.length_b   1.000
_cell.length_c   1.000
_cell.angle_alpha   90.00
_cell.angle_beta   90.00
_cell.angle_gamma   90.00
#
_symmetry.space_group_name_H-M   'P 1'
#
loop_
_entity.id
_entity.type
_entity.pdbx_description
1 polymer ?
#
loop_
_entity_poly.entity_id
_entity_poly.type
_entity_poly.pdbx_seq_one_letter_code
_entity_poly.pdbx_strand_id
1 'polypeptide(L)'
;MQLDPRLWMNGWLLSHPGAFTLYERELRGIDAALQEGELPGDLTRRQLAYKMGGNEKFFEYGADGHKLLRAMGADDLIGHRLVPKADMLYHVPRRRKSMKILVTENLDPWLDVRDLMYEDGRSLILGERVHGVVLGGGNPVIENNRLSGLLETLGAETIEVLYWGDIDRAGLNLLQRLQAMLEGRCKVTPFMPAYRLMLERAMERYPDPDQNERTTQDNVEVQDFSSMLEGLSDEQAAYFSSIIQKCGLIPQEILTKQDL
;
A
#
# COMPACT_ATOMS: atom_id res chain seq x y z
N MET A 1 -44.97 -16.50 -7.13
CA MET A 1 -43.52 -16.42 -6.91
C MET A 1 -43.31 -15.59 -5.65
N GLN A 2 -42.79 -16.16 -4.61
CA GLN A 2 -42.58 -15.48 -3.32
C GLN A 2 -41.08 -15.28 -3.19
N LEU A 3 -40.60 -14.09 -3.54
CA LEU A 3 -39.27 -13.63 -3.13
C LEU A 3 -39.38 -13.04 -1.71
N ASP A 4 -38.27 -13.03 -1.00
CA ASP A 4 -38.17 -12.36 0.29
C ASP A 4 -38.67 -10.90 0.16
N PRO A 5 -39.57 -10.45 1.06
CA PRO A 5 -40.13 -9.08 0.97
C PRO A 5 -39.11 -7.98 0.89
N ARG A 6 -37.92 -8.15 1.49
CA ARG A 6 -36.83 -7.18 1.47
C ARG A 6 -36.35 -6.85 0.06
N LEU A 7 -36.53 -7.76 -0.91
CA LEU A 7 -36.10 -7.55 -2.31
C LEU A 7 -37.11 -6.72 -3.13
N TRP A 8 -38.35 -6.59 -2.71
CA TRP A 8 -39.39 -5.92 -3.51
C TRP A 8 -40.18 -4.85 -2.74
N MET A 9 -40.03 -4.72 -1.43
CA MET A 9 -40.81 -3.78 -0.60
C MET A 9 -40.63 -2.31 -1.00
N ASN A 10 -39.49 -1.92 -1.56
CA ASN A 10 -39.31 -0.55 -2.07
C ASN A 10 -40.09 -0.28 -3.38
N GLY A 11 -40.75 -1.29 -3.96
CA GLY A 11 -41.60 -1.19 -5.16
C GLY A 11 -40.83 -1.18 -6.49
N TRP A 12 -39.51 -1.08 -6.48
CA TRP A 12 -38.73 -0.97 -7.72
C TRP A 12 -38.85 -2.24 -8.58
N LEU A 13 -38.66 -3.42 -8.00
CA LEU A 13 -38.76 -4.69 -8.73
C LEU A 13 -40.19 -4.94 -9.28
N LEU A 14 -41.20 -4.48 -8.56
CA LEU A 14 -42.60 -4.58 -9.01
C LEU A 14 -42.88 -3.68 -10.21
N SER A 15 -42.26 -2.51 -10.28
CA SER A 15 -42.39 -1.58 -11.40
C SER A 15 -41.48 -1.91 -12.60
N HIS A 16 -40.52 -2.84 -12.41
CA HIS A 16 -39.57 -3.28 -13.44
C HIS A 16 -39.56 -4.80 -13.61
N PRO A 17 -40.69 -5.41 -14.04
CA PRO A 17 -40.79 -6.88 -14.14
C PRO A 17 -39.76 -7.51 -15.08
N GLY A 18 -39.31 -6.78 -16.10
CA GLY A 18 -38.24 -7.21 -16.99
C GLY A 18 -36.89 -7.43 -16.29
N ALA A 19 -36.62 -6.70 -15.21
CA ALA A 19 -35.42 -6.90 -14.41
C ALA A 19 -35.44 -8.27 -13.72
N PHE A 20 -36.59 -8.72 -13.26
CA PHE A 20 -36.72 -10.07 -12.70
C PHE A 20 -36.38 -11.14 -13.75
N THR A 21 -36.92 -11.02 -14.95
CA THR A 21 -36.65 -11.99 -16.03
C THR A 21 -35.16 -11.99 -16.40
N LEU A 22 -34.55 -10.82 -16.44
CA LEU A 22 -33.15 -10.67 -16.82
C LEU A 22 -32.18 -11.23 -15.76
N TYR A 23 -32.50 -11.06 -14.47
CA TYR A 23 -31.63 -11.44 -13.34
C TYR A 23 -32.26 -12.51 -12.45
N GLU A 24 -33.14 -13.35 -13.00
CA GLU A 24 -33.90 -14.35 -12.24
C GLU A 24 -33.00 -15.26 -11.43
N ARG A 25 -31.92 -15.73 -12.01
CA ARG A 25 -30.95 -16.64 -11.38
C ARG A 25 -30.32 -16.01 -10.16
N GLU A 26 -29.81 -14.80 -10.30
CA GLU A 26 -29.13 -14.06 -9.23
C GLU A 26 -30.11 -13.65 -8.14
N LEU A 27 -31.30 -13.18 -8.53
CA LEU A 27 -32.36 -12.82 -7.56
C LEU A 27 -32.83 -14.03 -6.74
N ARG A 28 -32.95 -15.21 -7.34
CA ARG A 28 -33.25 -16.44 -6.61
C ARG A 28 -32.14 -16.87 -5.68
N GLY A 29 -30.87 -16.68 -6.10
CA GLY A 29 -29.72 -16.95 -5.24
C GLY A 29 -29.66 -16.02 -4.03
N ILE A 30 -29.99 -14.73 -4.21
CA ILE A 30 -30.09 -13.76 -3.11
C ILE A 30 -31.25 -14.13 -2.19
N ASP A 31 -32.41 -14.46 -2.76
CA ASP A 31 -33.61 -14.86 -2.02
C ASP A 31 -33.34 -16.09 -1.13
N ALA A 32 -32.72 -17.13 -1.69
CA ALA A 32 -32.34 -18.32 -0.94
C ALA A 32 -31.40 -17.99 0.25
N ALA A 33 -30.40 -17.17 0.01
CA ALA A 33 -29.48 -16.75 1.08
C ALA A 33 -30.16 -15.93 2.18
N LEU A 34 -31.15 -15.09 1.81
CA LEU A 34 -31.94 -14.32 2.78
C LEU A 34 -32.90 -15.20 3.61
N GLN A 35 -33.43 -16.26 3.01
CA GLN A 35 -34.34 -17.21 3.69
C GLN A 35 -33.58 -18.15 4.64
N GLU A 36 -32.35 -18.53 4.30
CA GLU A 36 -31.48 -19.33 5.16
C GLU A 36 -31.01 -18.55 6.41
N GLY A 37 -31.20 -17.23 6.42
CA GLY A 37 -30.78 -16.37 7.53
C GLY A 37 -29.28 -16.15 7.62
N GLU A 38 -28.51 -16.79 6.75
CA GLU A 38 -27.07 -16.65 6.64
C GLU A 38 -26.72 -15.79 5.44
N LEU A 39 -26.54 -14.51 5.68
CA LEU A 39 -25.76 -13.70 4.77
C LEU A 39 -24.28 -13.96 5.12
N PRO A 40 -23.52 -14.65 4.25
CA PRO A 40 -22.17 -15.05 4.58
C PRO A 40 -21.25 -13.82 4.54
N GLY A 41 -21.19 -13.09 5.65
CA GLY A 41 -20.30 -11.94 5.83
C GLY A 41 -18.80 -12.28 5.77
N ASP A 42 -18.46 -13.56 5.73
CA ASP A 42 -17.10 -14.08 5.57
C ASP A 42 -16.67 -14.27 4.11
N LEU A 43 -17.62 -14.26 3.16
CA LEU A 43 -17.32 -14.35 1.73
C LEU A 43 -16.94 -12.98 1.16
N THR A 44 -15.97 -13.00 0.23
CA THR A 44 -15.70 -11.80 -0.58
C THR A 44 -16.86 -11.52 -1.54
N ARG A 45 -16.95 -10.30 -2.04
CA ARG A 45 -18.00 -9.91 -3.00
C ARG A 45 -18.03 -10.83 -4.23
N ARG A 46 -16.87 -11.24 -4.75
CA ARG A 46 -16.77 -12.17 -5.88
C ARG A 46 -17.23 -13.59 -5.53
N GLN A 47 -16.83 -14.09 -4.37
CA GLN A 47 -17.25 -15.40 -3.89
C GLN A 47 -18.77 -15.44 -3.69
N LEU A 48 -19.32 -14.37 -3.11
CA LEU A 48 -20.75 -14.22 -2.90
C LEU A 48 -21.51 -14.19 -4.24
N ALA A 49 -21.05 -13.36 -5.20
CA ALA A 49 -21.65 -13.27 -6.52
C ALA A 49 -21.65 -14.63 -7.26
N TYR A 50 -20.53 -15.35 -7.18
CA TYR A 50 -20.44 -16.68 -7.78
C TYR A 50 -21.36 -17.69 -7.12
N LYS A 51 -21.44 -17.70 -5.78
CA LYS A 51 -22.33 -18.58 -5.01
C LYS A 51 -23.80 -18.33 -5.34
N MET A 52 -24.22 -17.07 -5.50
CA MET A 52 -25.60 -16.69 -5.76
C MET A 52 -26.02 -16.87 -7.20
N GLY A 53 -25.19 -16.50 -8.16
CA GLY A 53 -25.57 -16.45 -9.57
C GLY A 53 -24.57 -17.06 -10.56
N GLY A 54 -23.41 -17.56 -10.11
CA GLY A 54 -22.37 -18.15 -10.94
C GLY A 54 -21.57 -17.14 -11.78
N ASN A 55 -21.84 -15.84 -11.61
CA ASN A 55 -21.04 -14.77 -12.23
C ASN A 55 -20.31 -14.01 -11.12
N GLU A 56 -19.00 -14.24 -10.97
CA GLU A 56 -18.17 -13.67 -9.90
C GLU A 56 -18.06 -12.15 -9.96
N LYS A 57 -18.32 -11.54 -11.13
CA LYS A 57 -18.25 -10.09 -11.34
C LYS A 57 -19.57 -9.36 -11.14
N PHE A 58 -20.66 -10.10 -10.97
CA PHE A 58 -22.00 -9.54 -10.93
C PHE A 58 -22.17 -8.40 -9.91
N PHE A 59 -21.57 -8.52 -8.74
CA PHE A 59 -21.63 -7.50 -7.69
C PHE A 59 -20.46 -6.51 -7.67
N GLU A 60 -19.59 -6.52 -8.67
CA GLU A 60 -18.50 -5.51 -8.73
C GLU A 60 -19.06 -4.10 -8.83
N TYR A 61 -18.28 -3.13 -8.32
CA TYR A 61 -18.68 -1.73 -8.38
C TYR A 61 -18.95 -1.29 -9.81
N GLY A 62 -20.15 -0.74 -10.07
CA GLY A 62 -20.58 -0.34 -11.41
C GLY A 62 -21.12 -1.47 -12.29
N ALA A 63 -21.03 -2.74 -11.87
CA ALA A 63 -21.66 -3.87 -12.56
C ALA A 63 -23.19 -3.88 -12.37
N ASP A 64 -23.87 -4.69 -13.17
CA ASP A 64 -25.33 -4.72 -13.19
C ASP A 64 -25.94 -5.17 -11.86
N GLY A 65 -25.32 -6.14 -11.18
CA GLY A 65 -25.79 -6.59 -9.87
C GLY A 65 -25.68 -5.51 -8.80
N HIS A 66 -24.60 -4.72 -8.82
CA HIS A 66 -24.47 -3.58 -7.91
C HIS A 66 -25.54 -2.51 -8.17
N LYS A 67 -25.82 -2.20 -9.46
CA LYS A 67 -26.89 -1.27 -9.84
C LYS A 67 -28.26 -1.80 -9.43
N LEU A 68 -28.50 -3.11 -9.65
CA LEU A 68 -29.73 -3.78 -9.29
C LEU A 68 -29.99 -3.70 -7.78
N LEU A 69 -29.01 -4.06 -6.94
CA LEU A 69 -29.14 -3.99 -5.50
C LEU A 69 -29.43 -2.57 -5.00
N ARG A 70 -28.73 -1.58 -5.53
CA ARG A 70 -29.03 -0.17 -5.18
C ARG A 70 -30.44 0.26 -5.58
N ALA A 71 -30.87 -0.12 -6.76
CA ALA A 71 -32.22 0.19 -7.23
C ALA A 71 -33.30 -0.45 -6.35
N MET A 72 -33.05 -1.66 -5.87
CA MET A 72 -33.95 -2.37 -4.94
C MET A 72 -33.81 -1.91 -3.48
N GLY A 73 -32.85 -1.02 -3.16
CA GLY A 73 -32.56 -0.64 -1.78
C GLY A 73 -32.04 -1.82 -0.94
N ALA A 74 -31.35 -2.75 -1.58
CA ALA A 74 -30.91 -4.01 -1.00
C ALA A 74 -29.39 -4.08 -0.79
N ASP A 75 -28.67 -2.98 -0.98
CA ASP A 75 -27.20 -2.92 -0.82
C ASP A 75 -26.75 -3.38 0.56
N ASP A 76 -27.47 -2.96 1.59
CA ASP A 76 -27.15 -3.28 2.99
C ASP A 76 -27.56 -4.70 3.39
N LEU A 77 -28.37 -5.38 2.58
CA LEU A 77 -28.81 -6.75 2.86
C LEU A 77 -27.71 -7.79 2.56
N ILE A 78 -26.72 -7.42 1.78
CA ILE A 78 -25.67 -8.34 1.35
C ILE A 78 -24.36 -7.98 2.04
N GLY A 79 -24.13 -8.57 3.20
CA GLY A 79 -22.85 -8.53 3.88
C GLY A 79 -21.79 -9.28 3.07
N HIS A 80 -20.60 -8.70 2.96
CA HIS A 80 -19.44 -9.37 2.37
C HIS A 80 -18.18 -8.96 3.11
N ARG A 81 -17.19 -9.86 3.09
CA ARG A 81 -15.88 -9.55 3.62
C ARG A 81 -15.23 -8.48 2.74
N LEU A 82 -14.87 -7.37 3.34
CA LEU A 82 -14.06 -6.37 2.66
C LEU A 82 -12.71 -7.01 2.30
N VAL A 83 -12.41 -7.04 1.01
CA VAL A 83 -11.05 -7.35 0.55
C VAL A 83 -10.29 -6.04 0.67
N PRO A 84 -9.26 -5.94 1.53
CA PRO A 84 -8.40 -4.78 1.51
C PRO A 84 -7.83 -4.65 0.08
N LYS A 85 -7.80 -3.44 -0.44
CA LYS A 85 -7.12 -3.16 -1.72
C LYS A 85 -5.72 -3.74 -1.61
N ALA A 86 -5.32 -4.56 -2.55
CA ALA A 86 -4.15 -5.44 -2.60
C ALA A 86 -3.18 -5.27 -1.43
N ASP A 87 -3.00 -6.32 -0.64
CA ASP A 87 -2.05 -6.34 0.46
C ASP A 87 -0.71 -5.79 -0.01
N MET A 88 -0.05 -5.02 0.84
CA MET A 88 1.30 -4.57 0.57
C MET A 88 2.21 -5.80 0.42
N LEU A 89 3.13 -5.76 -0.53
CA LEU A 89 4.20 -6.75 -0.58
C LEU A 89 5.10 -6.56 0.62
N TYR A 90 5.27 -7.60 1.41
CA TYR A 90 6.14 -7.57 2.57
C TYR A 90 6.79 -8.92 2.82
N HIS A 91 7.94 -8.89 3.48
CA HIS A 91 8.62 -10.06 4.00
C HIS A 91 9.05 -9.80 5.43
N VAL A 92 8.49 -10.57 6.37
CA VAL A 92 8.80 -10.53 7.80
C VAL A 92 9.04 -11.96 8.26
N PRO A 93 10.31 -12.42 8.29
CA PRO A 93 10.64 -13.81 8.59
C PRO A 93 10.18 -14.27 9.97
N ARG A 94 10.26 -13.37 10.95
CA ARG A 94 9.86 -13.66 12.35
C ARG A 94 9.24 -12.42 12.99
N ARG A 95 8.09 -12.61 13.64
CA ARG A 95 7.50 -11.59 14.50
C ARG A 95 8.29 -11.49 15.82
N ARG A 96 8.46 -10.27 16.32
CA ARG A 96 9.16 -9.96 17.55
C ARG A 96 8.40 -8.89 18.32
N LYS A 97 8.66 -8.78 19.63
CA LYS A 97 8.07 -7.73 20.48
C LYS A 97 8.52 -6.32 20.07
N SER A 98 9.78 -6.17 19.67
CA SER A 98 10.32 -4.93 19.13
C SER A 98 10.85 -5.18 17.72
N MET A 99 10.42 -4.38 16.76
CA MET A 99 10.74 -4.57 15.35
C MET A 99 11.18 -3.28 14.67
N LYS A 100 12.17 -3.40 13.78
CA LYS A 100 12.50 -2.38 12.78
C LYS A 100 12.07 -2.89 11.41
N ILE A 101 11.18 -2.16 10.77
CA ILE A 101 10.62 -2.51 9.46
C ILE A 101 11.17 -1.51 8.43
N LEU A 102 11.85 -2.03 7.42
CA LEU A 102 12.32 -1.23 6.31
C LEU A 102 11.19 -1.09 5.28
N VAL A 103 10.88 0.12 4.90
CA VAL A 103 9.95 0.45 3.82
C VAL A 103 10.76 1.02 2.67
N THR A 104 10.79 0.32 1.54
CA THR A 104 11.40 0.81 0.30
C THR A 104 10.34 1.45 -0.58
N GLU A 105 10.69 2.48 -1.31
CA GLU A 105 9.75 3.09 -2.26
C GLU A 105 9.57 2.21 -3.49
N ASN A 106 10.67 1.74 -4.08
CA ASN A 106 10.71 1.01 -5.34
C ASN A 106 10.79 -0.51 -5.15
N LEU A 107 10.45 -1.24 -6.21
CA LEU A 107 10.37 -2.70 -6.20
C LEU A 107 11.75 -3.36 -6.13
N ASP A 108 12.74 -2.86 -6.89
CA ASP A 108 14.05 -3.49 -6.99
C ASP A 108 14.78 -3.51 -5.64
N PRO A 109 14.90 -2.40 -4.88
CA PRO A 109 15.45 -2.43 -3.53
C PRO A 109 14.68 -3.35 -2.56
N TRP A 110 13.35 -3.43 -2.72
CA TRP A 110 12.55 -4.36 -1.94
C TRP A 110 12.92 -5.81 -2.23
N LEU A 111 13.07 -6.17 -3.52
CA LEU A 111 13.48 -7.51 -3.94
C LEU A 111 14.86 -7.86 -3.39
N ASP A 112 15.82 -6.95 -3.52
CA ASP A 112 17.18 -7.15 -3.05
C ASP A 112 17.23 -7.42 -1.53
N VAL A 113 16.57 -6.60 -0.75
CA VAL A 113 16.49 -6.79 0.72
C VAL A 113 15.73 -8.07 1.07
N ARG A 114 14.60 -8.34 0.40
CA ARG A 114 13.83 -9.56 0.61
C ARG A 114 14.69 -10.79 0.35
N ASP A 115 15.43 -10.81 -0.74
CA ASP A 115 16.27 -11.96 -1.13
C ASP A 115 17.42 -12.17 -0.13
N LEU A 116 18.08 -11.10 0.33
CA LEU A 116 19.06 -11.19 1.40
C LEU A 116 18.48 -11.77 2.70
N MET A 117 17.24 -11.40 3.04
CA MET A 117 16.58 -11.90 4.25
C MET A 117 16.08 -13.34 4.08
N TYR A 118 15.54 -13.68 2.92
CA TYR A 118 14.91 -14.98 2.66
C TYR A 118 15.92 -16.07 2.28
N GLU A 119 16.83 -15.75 1.36
CA GLU A 119 17.80 -16.72 0.82
C GLU A 119 19.03 -16.85 1.74
N ASP A 120 19.58 -15.71 2.18
CA ASP A 120 20.83 -15.67 2.95
C ASP A 120 20.59 -15.60 4.46
N GLY A 121 19.33 -15.47 4.91
CA GLY A 121 18.98 -15.33 6.32
C GLY A 121 19.52 -14.05 6.97
N ARG A 122 19.94 -13.06 6.17
CA ARG A 122 20.54 -11.81 6.66
C ARG A 122 19.48 -10.93 7.32
N SER A 123 19.85 -10.34 8.44
CA SER A 123 19.03 -9.31 9.12
C SER A 123 19.79 -8.01 9.33
N LEU A 124 21.05 -7.95 8.90
CA LEU A 124 21.88 -6.75 8.87
C LEU A 124 21.93 -6.26 7.43
N ILE A 125 21.36 -5.11 7.18
CA ILE A 125 21.34 -4.44 5.88
C ILE A 125 22.11 -3.12 6.07
N LEU A 126 23.20 -2.95 5.35
CA LEU A 126 24.11 -1.80 5.51
C LEU A 126 24.50 -1.54 6.97
N GLY A 127 24.73 -2.61 7.75
CA GLY A 127 25.11 -2.55 9.15
C GLY A 127 23.96 -2.26 10.14
N GLU A 128 22.77 -1.98 9.66
CA GLU A 128 21.57 -1.75 10.49
C GLU A 128 20.71 -3.04 10.57
N ARG A 129 20.22 -3.35 11.77
CA ARG A 129 19.35 -4.52 11.95
C ARG A 129 17.93 -4.23 11.47
N VAL A 130 17.46 -5.02 10.51
CA VAL A 130 16.13 -4.97 9.93
C VAL A 130 15.39 -6.28 10.23
N HIS A 131 14.13 -6.21 10.64
CA HIS A 131 13.33 -7.39 11.00
C HIS A 131 12.31 -7.78 9.92
N GLY A 132 12.10 -6.90 8.96
CA GLY A 132 11.24 -7.13 7.81
C GLY A 132 11.33 -5.99 6.80
N VAL A 133 10.92 -6.25 5.57
CA VAL A 133 10.88 -5.28 4.48
C VAL A 133 9.48 -5.20 3.88
N VAL A 134 9.04 -4.00 3.56
CA VAL A 134 7.73 -3.69 2.97
C VAL A 134 7.95 -2.85 1.72
N LEU A 135 7.25 -3.20 0.63
CA LEU A 135 7.20 -2.36 -0.56
C LEU A 135 6.18 -1.23 -0.34
N GLY A 136 6.66 0.00 -0.35
CA GLY A 136 5.83 1.21 -0.26
C GLY A 136 5.10 1.49 -1.56
N GLY A 137 5.80 1.40 -2.69
CA GLY A 137 5.25 1.66 -4.01
C GLY A 137 4.86 3.12 -4.24
N GLY A 138 5.58 4.07 -3.62
CA GLY A 138 5.26 5.47 -3.68
C GLY A 138 4.01 5.84 -2.87
N ASN A 139 3.12 6.68 -3.43
CA ASN A 139 1.87 7.11 -2.76
C ASN A 139 1.00 5.98 -2.16
N PRO A 140 0.90 4.76 -2.74
CA PRO A 140 0.17 3.66 -2.12
C PRO A 140 0.51 3.36 -0.66
N VAL A 141 1.73 3.64 -0.20
CA VAL A 141 2.15 3.37 1.20
C VAL A 141 1.32 4.15 2.23
N ILE A 142 0.92 5.37 1.88
CA ILE A 142 0.14 6.26 2.75
C ILE A 142 -1.37 6.19 2.49
N GLU A 143 -1.79 5.53 1.40
CA GLU A 143 -3.20 5.43 1.05
C GLU A 143 -3.92 4.36 1.89
N ASN A 144 -5.18 4.68 2.25
CA ASN A 144 -6.12 3.73 2.85
C ASN A 144 -5.60 3.01 4.13
N ASN A 145 -4.71 3.63 4.88
CA ASN A 145 -4.11 3.04 6.10
C ASN A 145 -3.45 1.66 5.89
N ARG A 146 -3.00 1.36 4.69
CA ARG A 146 -2.44 0.03 4.37
C ARG A 146 -1.25 -0.34 5.22
N LEU A 147 -0.25 0.55 5.29
CA LEU A 147 0.93 0.31 6.12
C LEU A 147 0.55 0.22 7.59
N SER A 148 -0.26 1.14 8.09
CA SER A 148 -0.74 1.12 9.47
C SER A 148 -1.44 -0.20 9.81
N GLY A 149 -2.35 -0.66 8.96
CA GLY A 149 -3.04 -1.94 9.13
C GLY A 149 -2.08 -3.13 9.08
N LEU A 150 -1.09 -3.13 8.18
CA LEU A 150 -0.06 -4.16 8.15
C LEU A 150 0.74 -4.18 9.46
N LEU A 151 1.22 -3.02 9.93
CA LEU A 151 2.01 -2.93 11.17
C LEU A 151 1.21 -3.45 12.38
N GLU A 152 -0.08 -3.17 12.47
CA GLU A 152 -0.97 -3.71 13.51
C GLU A 152 -1.03 -5.25 13.47
N THR A 153 -1.07 -5.85 12.27
CA THR A 153 -1.11 -7.32 12.12
C THR A 153 0.17 -8.02 12.57
N LEU A 154 1.30 -7.29 12.64
CA LEU A 154 2.57 -7.84 13.12
C LEU A 154 2.53 -8.14 14.62
N GLY A 155 1.69 -7.45 15.40
CA GLY A 155 1.48 -7.69 16.83
C GLY A 155 2.71 -7.38 17.68
N ALA A 156 3.60 -6.49 17.23
CA ALA A 156 4.75 -6.05 17.99
C ALA A 156 4.37 -4.98 19.02
N GLU A 157 5.03 -4.98 20.18
CA GLU A 157 4.81 -3.98 21.23
C GLU A 157 5.39 -2.62 20.81
N THR A 158 6.51 -2.63 20.05
CA THR A 158 7.15 -1.44 19.50
C THR A 158 7.60 -1.69 18.07
N ILE A 159 7.32 -0.73 17.21
CA ILE A 159 7.77 -0.75 15.81
C ILE A 159 8.49 0.57 15.51
N GLU A 160 9.63 0.47 14.88
CA GLU A 160 10.32 1.57 14.22
C GLU A 160 10.26 1.31 12.70
N VAL A 161 9.84 2.30 11.94
CA VAL A 161 9.83 2.26 10.47
C VAL A 161 11.06 3.00 9.96
N LEU A 162 11.88 2.30 9.18
CA LEU A 162 12.99 2.86 8.44
C LEU A 162 12.52 3.08 7.01
N TYR A 163 12.56 4.29 6.50
CA TYR A 163 12.14 4.60 5.14
C TYR A 163 13.35 4.77 4.23
N TRP A 164 13.32 4.12 3.08
CA TRP A 164 14.30 4.25 2.01
C TRP A 164 13.58 4.56 0.71
N GLY A 165 13.73 5.77 0.22
CA GLY A 165 13.16 6.28 -1.03
C GLY A 165 14.24 6.87 -1.94
N ASP A 166 13.82 7.37 -3.07
CA ASP A 166 14.67 8.15 -3.97
C ASP A 166 15.13 9.45 -3.29
N ILE A 167 16.29 9.97 -3.68
CA ILE A 167 16.73 11.31 -3.28
C ILE A 167 16.20 12.30 -4.29
N ASP A 168 14.95 12.69 -4.10
CA ASP A 168 14.28 13.76 -4.83
C ASP A 168 13.21 14.42 -3.95
N ARG A 169 12.52 15.42 -4.49
CA ARG A 169 11.45 16.12 -3.76
C ARG A 169 10.27 15.22 -3.43
N ALA A 170 9.92 14.30 -4.32
CA ALA A 170 8.78 13.39 -4.12
C ALA A 170 9.05 12.38 -3.00
N GLY A 171 10.24 11.76 -2.99
CA GLY A 171 10.66 10.83 -1.94
C GLY A 171 10.72 11.48 -0.56
N LEU A 172 11.24 12.74 -0.48
CA LEU A 172 11.25 13.50 0.78
C LEU A 172 9.82 13.85 1.25
N ASN A 173 8.97 14.29 0.36
CA ASN A 173 7.57 14.57 0.69
C ASN A 173 6.86 13.30 1.18
N LEU A 174 7.13 12.16 0.55
CA LEU A 174 6.57 10.88 0.95
C LEU A 174 7.02 10.48 2.36
N LEU A 175 8.30 10.65 2.68
CA LEU A 175 8.82 10.44 4.05
C LEU A 175 8.09 11.30 5.06
N GLN A 176 7.93 12.60 4.81
CA GLN A 176 7.25 13.54 5.71
C GLN A 176 5.77 13.15 5.92
N ARG A 177 5.07 12.80 4.84
CA ARG A 177 3.68 12.33 4.90
C ARG A 177 3.57 11.01 5.68
N LEU A 178 4.54 10.11 5.53
CA LEU A 178 4.59 8.85 6.27
C LEU A 178 4.81 9.09 7.75
N GLN A 179 5.71 10.03 8.10
CA GLN A 179 5.93 10.46 9.49
C GLN A 179 4.66 11.01 10.12
N ALA A 180 3.97 11.91 9.42
CA ALA A 180 2.70 12.49 9.90
C ALA A 180 1.59 11.43 10.04
N MET A 181 1.48 10.49 9.09
CA MET A 181 0.46 9.43 9.13
C MET A 181 0.66 8.47 10.33
N LEU A 182 1.89 8.20 10.70
CA LEU A 182 2.23 7.26 11.78
C LEU A 182 2.58 7.95 13.10
N GLU A 183 2.41 9.26 13.17
CA GLU A 183 2.63 10.05 14.40
C GLU A 183 1.80 9.49 15.57
N GLY A 184 2.43 9.33 16.73
CA GLY A 184 1.82 8.74 17.92
C GLY A 184 1.65 7.20 17.88
N ARG A 185 1.93 6.54 16.76
CA ARG A 185 1.86 5.08 16.63
C ARG A 185 3.23 4.42 16.62
N CYS A 186 4.12 4.88 15.77
CA CYS A 186 5.49 4.40 15.69
C CYS A 186 6.43 5.49 15.16
N LYS A 187 7.70 5.36 15.47
CA LYS A 187 8.74 6.25 14.96
C LYS A 187 9.02 5.92 13.49
N VAL A 188 9.10 6.94 12.65
CA VAL A 188 9.52 6.83 11.25
C VAL A 188 10.78 7.64 11.05
N THR A 189 11.85 7.02 10.59
CA THR A 189 13.13 7.65 10.31
C THR A 189 13.65 7.27 8.93
N PRO A 190 14.44 8.13 8.29
CA PRO A 190 15.11 7.76 7.06
C PRO A 190 16.13 6.62 7.34
N PHE A 191 16.27 5.70 6.39
CA PHE A 191 17.30 4.66 6.43
C PHE A 191 18.66 5.25 6.01
N MET A 192 19.27 6.01 6.90
CA MET A 192 20.48 6.79 6.63
C MET A 192 21.63 6.01 6.03
N PRO A 193 21.90 4.72 6.40
CA PRO A 193 22.96 3.97 5.73
C PRO A 193 22.82 3.91 4.22
N ALA A 194 21.59 3.70 3.70
CA ALA A 194 21.34 3.69 2.27
C ALA A 194 21.52 5.08 1.64
N TYR A 195 20.96 6.11 2.27
CA TYR A 195 21.09 7.49 1.75
C TYR A 195 22.55 7.95 1.66
N ARG A 196 23.38 7.61 2.66
CA ARG A 196 24.82 7.92 2.61
C ARG A 196 25.50 7.23 1.44
N LEU A 197 25.23 5.94 1.26
CA LEU A 197 25.84 5.16 0.18
C LEU A 197 25.33 5.59 -1.19
N MET A 198 24.04 5.93 -1.32
CA MET A 198 23.50 6.51 -2.56
C MET A 198 24.21 7.80 -2.94
N LEU A 199 24.45 8.70 -1.97
CA LEU A 199 25.18 9.95 -2.19
C LEU A 199 26.64 9.67 -2.58
N GLU A 200 27.32 8.76 -1.88
CA GLU A 200 28.69 8.35 -2.21
C GLU A 200 28.78 7.88 -3.67
N ARG A 201 27.91 6.96 -4.08
CA ARG A 201 27.86 6.45 -5.47
C ARG A 201 27.50 7.53 -6.49
N ALA A 202 26.57 8.44 -6.14
CA ALA A 202 26.21 9.54 -7.02
C ALA A 202 27.37 10.53 -7.20
N MET A 203 28.05 10.89 -6.12
CA MET A 203 29.21 11.80 -6.15
C MET A 203 30.41 11.20 -6.90
N GLU A 204 30.65 9.89 -6.75
CA GLU A 204 31.65 9.16 -7.53
C GLU A 204 31.34 9.21 -9.03
N ARG A 205 30.07 9.00 -9.40
CA ARG A 205 29.62 8.95 -10.80
C ARG A 205 29.53 10.34 -11.43
N TYR A 206 29.02 11.30 -10.66
CA TYR A 206 28.72 12.66 -11.07
C TYR A 206 29.22 13.64 -10.00
N PRO A 207 30.49 14.04 -10.02
CA PRO A 207 31.04 15.01 -9.08
C PRO A 207 30.28 16.35 -9.06
N ASP A 208 29.74 16.76 -10.22
CA ASP A 208 28.83 17.90 -10.33
C ASP A 208 27.37 17.41 -10.18
N PRO A 209 26.65 17.83 -9.13
CA PRO A 209 25.26 17.40 -8.89
C PRO A 209 24.30 17.72 -10.05
N ASP A 210 24.61 18.69 -10.89
CA ASP A 210 23.80 19.07 -12.05
C ASP A 210 23.81 18.02 -13.17
N GLN A 211 24.71 17.06 -13.12
CA GLN A 211 24.80 15.94 -14.06
C GLN A 211 23.82 14.80 -13.73
N ASN A 212 23.22 14.80 -12.54
CA ASN A 212 22.18 13.84 -12.21
C ASN A 212 20.93 14.10 -13.05
N GLU A 213 20.11 13.08 -13.19
CA GLU A 213 18.81 13.21 -13.85
C GLU A 213 17.92 14.18 -13.09
N ARG A 214 16.92 14.73 -13.79
CA ARG A 214 15.92 15.59 -13.17
C ARG A 214 14.64 14.81 -12.94
N THR A 215 14.04 15.03 -11.78
CA THR A 215 12.71 14.46 -11.50
C THR A 215 11.67 15.06 -12.43
N THR A 216 10.71 14.25 -12.85
CA THR A 216 9.51 14.70 -13.57
C THR A 216 8.46 15.33 -12.65
N GLN A 217 8.69 15.29 -11.34
CA GLN A 217 7.78 15.77 -10.29
C GLN A 217 8.28 17.04 -9.62
N ASP A 218 8.64 18.03 -10.43
CA ASP A 218 9.23 19.32 -10.00
C ASP A 218 8.27 20.24 -9.24
N ASN A 219 6.95 20.00 -9.34
CA ASN A 219 5.92 20.78 -8.63
C ASN A 219 5.70 20.36 -7.16
N VAL A 220 6.46 19.41 -6.64
CA VAL A 220 6.36 18.98 -5.24
C VAL A 220 7.12 19.96 -4.35
N GLU A 221 6.39 20.63 -3.47
CA GLU A 221 7.00 21.45 -2.41
C GLU A 221 7.54 20.52 -1.31
N VAL A 222 8.81 20.69 -0.99
CA VAL A 222 9.45 20.04 0.15
C VAL A 222 9.59 21.08 1.25
N GLN A 223 9.02 20.78 2.41
CA GLN A 223 9.21 21.59 3.61
C GLN A 223 10.64 21.38 4.15
N ASP A 224 10.86 21.60 5.41
CA ASP A 224 12.16 21.41 6.04
C ASP A 224 12.68 19.97 5.90
N PHE A 225 13.90 19.81 5.37
CA PHE A 225 14.61 18.52 5.27
C PHE A 225 15.89 18.49 6.12
N SER A 226 16.03 19.41 7.06
CA SER A 226 17.23 19.52 7.92
C SER A 226 17.54 18.22 8.66
N SER A 227 16.52 17.46 9.06
CA SER A 227 16.70 16.16 9.73
C SER A 227 17.41 15.12 8.85
N MET A 228 17.34 15.24 7.53
CA MET A 228 18.08 14.38 6.59
C MET A 228 19.57 14.73 6.58
N LEU A 229 19.91 15.99 6.84
CA LEU A 229 21.29 16.47 6.80
C LEU A 229 22.09 16.09 8.04
N GLU A 230 21.44 15.92 9.21
CA GLU A 230 22.11 15.60 10.47
C GLU A 230 22.96 14.33 10.44
N GLY A 231 22.64 13.40 9.57
CA GLY A 231 23.38 12.15 9.44
C GLY A 231 24.42 12.12 8.32
N LEU A 232 24.63 13.21 7.59
CA LEU A 232 25.53 13.32 6.42
C LEU A 232 26.82 14.08 6.77
N SER A 233 27.89 13.85 5.99
CA SER A 233 29.04 14.74 6.00
C SER A 233 28.70 16.09 5.36
N ASP A 234 29.50 17.13 5.63
CA ASP A 234 29.27 18.46 5.07
C ASP A 234 29.23 18.42 3.51
N GLU A 235 30.06 17.60 2.90
CA GLU A 235 30.12 17.43 1.45
C GLU A 235 28.86 16.73 0.92
N GLN A 236 28.44 15.64 1.57
CA GLN A 236 27.20 14.93 1.24
C GLN A 236 25.98 15.81 1.44
N ALA A 237 25.93 16.60 2.52
CA ALA A 237 24.83 17.52 2.81
C ALA A 237 24.72 18.63 1.75
N ALA A 238 25.87 19.18 1.29
CA ALA A 238 25.89 20.16 0.22
C ALA A 238 25.40 19.57 -1.11
N TYR A 239 25.88 18.35 -1.45
CA TYR A 239 25.46 17.66 -2.65
C TYR A 239 23.97 17.33 -2.64
N PHE A 240 23.48 16.75 -1.55
CA PHE A 240 22.05 16.46 -1.32
C PHE A 240 21.19 17.72 -1.49
N SER A 241 21.60 18.81 -0.83
CA SER A 241 20.87 20.08 -0.90
C SER A 241 20.79 20.61 -2.32
N SER A 242 21.89 20.49 -3.11
CA SER A 242 21.91 20.87 -4.52
C SER A 242 20.91 20.04 -5.35
N ILE A 243 20.87 18.71 -5.14
CA ILE A 243 19.92 17.81 -5.81
C ILE A 243 18.48 18.26 -5.54
N ILE A 244 18.12 18.50 -4.28
CA ILE A 244 16.75 18.88 -3.91
C ILE A 244 16.39 20.27 -4.45
N GLN A 245 17.30 21.26 -4.36
CA GLN A 245 17.04 22.62 -4.82
C GLN A 245 16.85 22.68 -6.35
N LYS A 246 17.60 21.88 -7.10
CA LYS A 246 17.60 21.88 -8.56
C LYS A 246 16.68 20.86 -9.21
N CYS A 247 15.80 20.22 -8.41
CA CYS A 247 14.90 19.16 -8.86
C CYS A 247 15.66 17.97 -9.49
N GLY A 248 16.83 17.64 -8.94
CA GLY A 248 17.59 16.45 -9.33
C GLY A 248 16.97 15.18 -8.74
N LEU A 249 17.43 14.04 -9.24
CA LEU A 249 17.02 12.70 -8.84
C LEU A 249 18.24 11.80 -8.68
N ILE A 250 18.36 11.14 -7.53
CA ILE A 250 19.23 9.99 -7.34
C ILE A 250 18.30 8.81 -7.02
N PRO A 251 18.13 7.86 -7.95
CA PRO A 251 17.20 6.76 -7.76
C PRO A 251 17.78 5.72 -6.79
N GLN A 252 16.90 4.99 -6.10
CA GLN A 252 17.28 3.89 -5.20
C GLN A 252 18.09 2.80 -5.91
N GLU A 253 17.85 2.60 -7.21
CA GLU A 253 18.51 1.62 -8.09
C GLU A 253 19.98 1.90 -8.33
N ILE A 254 20.51 3.03 -7.83
CA ILE A 254 21.96 3.27 -7.78
C ILE A 254 22.68 2.25 -6.88
N LEU A 255 21.96 1.67 -5.93
CA LEU A 255 22.42 0.55 -5.10
C LEU A 255 21.85 -0.76 -5.61
N THR A 256 22.63 -1.81 -5.48
CA THR A 256 22.29 -3.17 -5.87
C THR A 256 22.40 -4.12 -4.68
N LYS A 257 21.93 -5.35 -4.83
CA LYS A 257 22.06 -6.42 -3.81
C LYS A 257 23.50 -6.58 -3.30
N GLN A 258 24.51 -6.28 -4.15
CA GLN A 258 25.91 -6.43 -3.78
C GLN A 258 26.40 -5.32 -2.84
N ASP A 259 25.75 -4.18 -2.84
CA ASP A 259 26.07 -3.04 -1.98
C ASP A 259 25.49 -3.19 -0.59
N LEU A 260 24.44 -4.00 -0.43
CA LEU A 260 23.67 -4.21 0.81
C LEU A 260 24.30 -5.30 1.68
#